data_4c99f0b806c238b58d0334cd70ef16bb
#
_entry.id   4c99f0b806c238b58d0334cd70ef16bb
#
_cell.length_a   1.000
_cell.length_b   1.000
_cell.length_c   1.000
_cell.angle_alpha   90.00
_cell.angle_beta   90.00
_cell.angle_gamma   90.00
#
_symmetry.space_group_name_H-M   'P 1'
#
loop_
_entity.id
_entity.type
_entity.pdbx_description
1 polymer ?
#
loop_
_entity_poly.entity_id
_entity_poly.type
_entity_poly.pdbx_seq_one_letter_code
_entity_poly.pdbx_strand_id
1 'polypeptide(L)'
;MARPVTLYTLQWGDLPLQTVCEKAKAFGYDGLELGLPDHLDVRRSDKEYYMQIKDLLSSYGMQLHTISTHLIGQAVCDRIDERHKSILPDYIWDDGDPEGVSQRAAEELIRTAHAAKALGVDTVVGFTGSSIWHYLYSFPPVTDRKSTRLNSS
;
A
#
# COMPACT_ATOMS: atom_id res chain seq x y z
N MET A 1 -7.07 28.40 9.48
CA MET A 1 -7.76 27.12 9.32
C MET A 1 -6.90 26.03 9.95
N ALA A 2 -7.51 25.12 10.71
CA ALA A 2 -6.80 23.95 11.20
C ALA A 2 -6.42 23.05 10.01
N ARG A 3 -5.27 22.34 10.11
CA ARG A 3 -4.89 21.35 9.10
C ARG A 3 -5.76 20.11 9.29
N PRO A 4 -6.22 19.45 8.20
CA PRO A 4 -6.96 18.20 8.33
C PRO A 4 -6.05 17.10 8.91
N VAL A 5 -6.64 16.28 9.76
CA VAL A 5 -5.98 15.11 10.34
C VAL A 5 -6.57 13.86 9.67
N THR A 6 -5.72 13.09 9.00
CA THR A 6 -6.13 11.87 8.29
C THR A 6 -5.66 10.63 9.00
N LEU A 7 -6.43 9.55 8.90
CA LEU A 7 -6.09 8.23 9.37
C LEU A 7 -5.58 7.39 8.21
N TYR A 8 -4.40 6.78 8.39
CA TYR A 8 -3.91 5.75 7.50
C TYR A 8 -4.61 4.41 7.77
N THR A 9 -5.22 3.82 6.75
CA THR A 9 -6.15 2.70 6.94
C THR A 9 -5.51 1.32 7.04
N LEU A 10 -4.28 1.14 6.59
CA LEU A 10 -3.65 -0.19 6.49
C LEU A 10 -3.45 -0.89 7.85
N GLN A 11 -3.31 -0.14 8.93
CA GLN A 11 -3.27 -0.73 10.28
C GLN A 11 -4.56 -1.45 10.69
N TRP A 12 -5.64 -1.28 9.93
CA TRP A 12 -6.92 -1.98 10.04
C TRP A 12 -7.31 -2.64 8.71
N GLY A 13 -6.31 -3.17 7.99
CA GLY A 13 -6.50 -3.83 6.70
C GLY A 13 -7.43 -5.06 6.75
N ASP A 14 -7.59 -5.64 7.94
CA ASP A 14 -8.52 -6.73 8.23
C ASP A 14 -9.98 -6.31 8.37
N LEU A 15 -10.26 -5.00 8.47
CA LEU A 15 -11.62 -4.48 8.62
C LEU A 15 -12.17 -3.99 7.27
N PRO A 16 -13.50 -4.11 7.03
CA PRO A 16 -14.13 -3.47 5.88
C PRO A 16 -13.97 -1.94 5.92
N LEU A 17 -13.77 -1.31 4.76
CA LEU A 17 -13.59 0.15 4.66
C LEU A 17 -14.71 0.93 5.35
N GLN A 18 -15.96 0.46 5.26
CA GLN A 18 -17.09 1.06 5.97
C GLN A 18 -16.84 1.14 7.47
N THR A 19 -16.39 0.05 8.08
CA THR A 19 -16.08 0.01 9.53
C THR A 19 -14.94 0.96 9.89
N VAL A 20 -13.94 1.08 9.01
CA VAL A 20 -12.84 2.05 9.19
C VAL A 20 -13.37 3.48 9.15
N CYS A 21 -14.28 3.81 8.22
CA CYS A 21 -14.93 5.12 8.17
C CYS A 21 -15.70 5.44 9.45
N GLU A 22 -16.47 4.48 9.96
CA GLU A 22 -17.22 4.63 11.23
C GLU A 22 -16.29 4.95 12.40
N LYS A 23 -15.20 4.21 12.54
CA LYS A 23 -14.20 4.42 13.59
C LYS A 23 -13.47 5.75 13.43
N ALA A 24 -13.02 6.08 12.23
CA ALA A 24 -12.34 7.34 11.94
C ALA A 24 -13.21 8.54 12.29
N LYS A 25 -14.49 8.51 11.91
CA LYS A 25 -15.46 9.53 12.29
C LYS A 25 -15.65 9.63 13.79
N ALA A 26 -15.80 8.50 14.48
CA ALA A 26 -15.98 8.47 15.93
C ALA A 26 -14.76 9.03 16.68
N PHE A 27 -13.57 8.88 16.13
CA PHE A 27 -12.31 9.40 16.69
C PHE A 27 -12.03 10.87 16.29
N GLY A 28 -12.86 11.46 15.41
CA GLY A 28 -12.73 12.86 15.02
C GLY A 28 -11.69 13.13 13.94
N TYR A 29 -11.36 12.14 13.10
CA TYR A 29 -10.56 12.37 11.91
C TYR A 29 -11.33 13.11 10.82
N ASP A 30 -10.64 13.94 10.06
CA ASP A 30 -11.20 14.70 8.94
C ASP A 30 -11.25 13.90 7.64
N GLY A 31 -10.40 12.88 7.51
CA GLY A 31 -10.30 12.06 6.29
C GLY A 31 -9.46 10.81 6.45
N LEU A 32 -9.27 10.13 5.32
CA LEU A 32 -8.51 8.89 5.24
C LEU A 32 -7.36 8.99 4.24
N GLU A 33 -6.32 8.20 4.50
CA GLU A 33 -5.32 7.76 3.55
C GLU A 33 -5.58 6.27 3.29
N LEU A 34 -6.02 5.90 2.07
CA LEU A 34 -6.36 4.52 1.75
C LEU A 34 -5.11 3.70 1.44
N GLY A 35 -4.92 2.62 2.17
CA GLY A 35 -3.84 1.65 1.95
C GLY A 35 -4.22 0.58 0.93
N LEU A 36 -3.28 0.26 0.05
CA LEU A 36 -3.37 -0.82 -0.91
C LEU A 36 -2.78 -2.12 -0.34
N PRO A 37 -3.32 -3.28 -0.73
CA PRO A 37 -4.53 -3.47 -1.56
C PRO A 37 -5.83 -3.53 -0.77
N ASP A 38 -5.79 -3.53 0.57
CA ASP A 38 -6.90 -3.92 1.44
C ASP A 38 -8.13 -3.02 1.33
N HIS A 39 -7.92 -1.70 1.21
CA HIS A 39 -9.01 -0.73 1.15
C HIS A 39 -9.17 -0.06 -0.22
N LEU A 40 -8.26 -0.32 -1.14
CA LEU A 40 -8.33 0.15 -2.52
C LEU A 40 -7.67 -0.86 -3.45
N ASP A 41 -8.48 -1.56 -4.26
CA ASP A 41 -7.98 -2.45 -5.30
C ASP A 41 -7.79 -1.70 -6.62
N VAL A 42 -6.58 -1.26 -6.90
CA VAL A 42 -6.25 -0.50 -8.12
C VAL A 42 -6.23 -1.33 -9.40
N ARG A 43 -6.37 -2.66 -9.32
CA ARG A 43 -6.57 -3.53 -10.48
C ARG A 43 -7.98 -3.36 -11.06
N ARG A 44 -8.91 -2.88 -10.25
CA ARG A 44 -10.23 -2.46 -10.69
C ARG A 44 -10.12 -1.06 -11.30
N SER A 45 -10.28 -0.96 -12.61
CA SER A 45 -10.19 0.30 -13.35
C SER A 45 -11.56 0.89 -13.71
N ASP A 46 -12.63 0.30 -13.20
CA ASP A 46 -13.99 0.72 -13.52
C ASP A 46 -14.39 1.99 -12.74
N LYS A 47 -15.02 2.91 -13.45
CA LYS A 47 -15.47 4.20 -12.89
C LYS A 47 -16.45 4.02 -11.74
N GLU A 48 -17.31 3.01 -11.82
CA GLU A 48 -18.33 2.74 -10.82
C GLU A 48 -17.70 2.38 -9.47
N TYR A 49 -16.64 1.57 -9.46
CA TYR A 49 -15.91 1.23 -8.25
C TYR A 49 -15.35 2.49 -7.55
N TYR A 50 -14.70 3.37 -8.31
CA TYR A 50 -14.17 4.60 -7.71
C TYR A 50 -15.28 5.55 -7.23
N MET A 51 -16.43 5.56 -7.89
CA MET A 51 -17.60 6.31 -7.40
C MET A 51 -18.12 5.74 -6.08
N GLN A 52 -18.25 4.41 -5.97
CA GLN A 52 -18.66 3.74 -4.73
C GLN A 52 -17.73 4.08 -3.56
N ILE A 53 -16.42 4.10 -3.77
CA ILE A 53 -15.45 4.53 -2.74
C ILE A 53 -15.71 5.98 -2.31
N LYS A 54 -15.88 6.89 -3.27
CA LYS A 54 -16.15 8.32 -2.98
C LYS A 54 -17.45 8.52 -2.22
N ASP A 55 -18.50 7.84 -2.66
CA ASP A 55 -19.83 7.93 -2.02
C ASP A 55 -19.79 7.39 -0.60
N LEU A 56 -19.10 6.26 -0.39
CA LEU A 56 -18.91 5.70 0.93
C LEU A 56 -18.20 6.69 1.86
N LEU A 57 -17.05 7.22 1.45
CA LEU A 57 -16.30 8.20 2.25
C LEU A 57 -17.14 9.45 2.55
N SER A 58 -17.82 9.97 1.54
CA SER A 58 -18.68 11.13 1.67
C SER A 58 -19.85 10.91 2.64
N SER A 59 -20.44 9.72 2.65
CA SER A 59 -21.54 9.37 3.56
C SER A 59 -21.14 9.43 5.05
N TYR A 60 -19.85 9.25 5.33
CA TYR A 60 -19.27 9.41 6.68
C TYR A 60 -18.65 10.79 6.90
N GLY A 61 -18.67 11.68 5.90
CA GLY A 61 -18.02 12.98 5.97
C GLY A 61 -16.50 12.91 5.96
N MET A 62 -15.92 11.79 5.48
CA MET A 62 -14.48 11.57 5.34
C MET A 62 -13.97 12.12 4.02
N GLN A 63 -12.86 12.86 4.07
CA GLN A 63 -12.15 13.32 2.87
C GLN A 63 -11.08 12.29 2.50
N LEU A 64 -10.82 12.13 1.21
CA LEU A 64 -9.70 11.34 0.70
C LEU A 64 -8.58 12.29 0.31
N HIS A 65 -7.48 12.27 1.07
CA HIS A 65 -6.34 13.16 0.84
C HIS A 65 -5.20 12.46 0.12
N THR A 66 -4.99 11.18 0.42
CA THR A 66 -3.88 10.39 -0.11
C THR A 66 -4.29 8.93 -0.31
N ILE A 67 -3.57 8.25 -1.18
CA ILE A 67 -3.56 6.78 -1.27
C ILE A 67 -2.13 6.27 -1.09
N SER A 68 -1.99 5.07 -0.54
CA SER A 68 -0.69 4.55 -0.11
C SER A 68 -0.40 3.16 -0.65
N THR A 69 0.83 2.97 -1.14
CA THR A 69 1.34 1.71 -1.67
C THR A 69 2.72 1.37 -1.08
N HIS A 70 2.84 1.37 0.24
CA HIS A 70 4.14 1.23 0.92
C HIS A 70 4.83 -0.10 0.60
N LEU A 71 4.20 -1.23 0.91
CA LEU A 71 4.85 -2.54 0.83
C LEU A 71 5.07 -2.98 -0.62
N ILE A 72 4.09 -2.75 -1.50
CA ILE A 72 4.23 -3.09 -2.92
C ILE A 72 5.27 -2.18 -3.57
N GLY A 73 5.24 -0.88 -3.28
CA GLY A 73 6.20 0.07 -3.81
C GLY A 73 7.65 -0.27 -3.45
N GLN A 74 7.88 -0.82 -2.27
CA GLN A 74 9.21 -1.26 -1.85
C GLN A 74 9.82 -2.28 -2.81
N ALA A 75 9.03 -3.19 -3.37
CA ALA A 75 9.51 -4.23 -4.26
C ALA A 75 10.01 -3.71 -5.62
N VAL A 76 9.78 -2.45 -5.96
CA VAL A 76 10.22 -1.88 -7.25
C VAL A 76 11.74 -1.84 -7.38
N CYS A 77 12.44 -1.40 -6.32
CA CYS A 77 13.89 -1.23 -6.34
C CYS A 77 14.64 -2.11 -5.33
N ASP A 78 13.94 -2.86 -4.48
CA ASP A 78 14.59 -3.80 -3.57
C ASP A 78 15.21 -4.95 -4.34
N ARG A 79 16.25 -5.53 -3.77
CA ARG A 79 16.73 -6.84 -4.19
C ARG A 79 15.78 -7.90 -3.66
N ILE A 80 14.90 -8.39 -4.53
CA ILE A 80 13.85 -9.34 -4.18
C ILE A 80 14.46 -10.68 -3.72
N ASP A 81 13.97 -11.16 -2.59
CA ASP A 81 14.24 -12.49 -2.03
C ASP A 81 13.02 -13.00 -1.23
N GLU A 82 13.11 -14.22 -0.67
CA GLU A 82 12.01 -14.89 0.05
C GLU A 82 11.37 -14.04 1.19
N ARG A 83 12.07 -13.06 1.71
CA ARG A 83 11.54 -12.17 2.76
C ARG A 83 10.38 -11.32 2.27
N HIS A 84 10.39 -10.98 0.98
CA HIS A 84 9.36 -10.15 0.35
C HIS A 84 8.02 -10.89 0.24
N LYS A 85 8.04 -12.22 0.22
CA LYS A 85 6.82 -13.03 0.16
C LYS A 85 5.84 -12.71 1.30
N SER A 86 6.35 -12.37 2.48
CA SER A 86 5.51 -12.09 3.64
C SER A 86 4.84 -10.71 3.64
N ILE A 87 5.30 -9.81 2.77
CA ILE A 87 4.83 -8.41 2.71
C ILE A 87 4.13 -8.07 1.40
N LEU A 88 4.22 -8.94 0.42
CA LEU A 88 3.62 -8.74 -0.89
C LEU A 88 2.35 -9.59 -1.04
N PRO A 89 1.31 -9.06 -1.68
CA PRO A 89 0.16 -9.88 -2.03
C PRO A 89 0.53 -10.91 -3.10
N ASP A 90 -0.20 -12.04 -3.11
CA ASP A 90 0.09 -13.17 -3.99
C ASP A 90 0.19 -12.79 -5.47
N TYR A 91 -0.63 -11.85 -5.95
CA TYR A 91 -0.62 -11.43 -7.35
C TYR A 91 0.61 -10.57 -7.73
N ILE A 92 1.36 -10.07 -6.76
CA ILE A 92 2.65 -9.40 -6.98
C ILE A 92 3.79 -10.42 -6.83
N TRP A 93 3.73 -11.25 -5.80
CA TRP A 93 4.75 -12.29 -5.56
C TRP A 93 4.73 -13.34 -6.67
N ASP A 94 3.56 -13.92 -6.98
CA ASP A 94 3.33 -14.94 -8.00
C ASP A 94 4.33 -16.12 -7.87
N ASP A 95 5.21 -16.32 -8.84
CA ASP A 95 6.23 -17.36 -8.87
C ASP A 95 7.50 -17.02 -8.07
N GLY A 96 7.61 -15.77 -7.59
CA GLY A 96 8.76 -15.28 -6.82
C GLY A 96 9.99 -14.96 -7.67
N ASP A 97 9.87 -14.96 -9.00
CA ASP A 97 10.97 -14.49 -9.86
C ASP A 97 11.28 -13.02 -9.57
N PRO A 98 12.51 -12.66 -9.17
CA PRO A 98 12.83 -11.32 -8.71
C PRO A 98 12.52 -10.21 -9.73
N GLU A 99 12.80 -10.43 -11.00
CA GLU A 99 12.54 -9.46 -12.05
C GLU A 99 11.02 -9.31 -12.28
N GLY A 100 10.30 -10.44 -12.33
CA GLY A 100 8.85 -10.46 -12.46
C GLY A 100 8.15 -9.79 -11.29
N VAL A 101 8.59 -10.01 -10.06
CA VAL A 101 8.05 -9.33 -8.87
C VAL A 101 8.25 -7.81 -8.97
N SER A 102 9.47 -7.36 -9.28
CA SER A 102 9.75 -5.91 -9.43
C SER A 102 8.94 -5.28 -10.54
N GLN A 103 8.77 -5.96 -11.67
CA GLN A 103 7.94 -5.48 -12.77
C GLN A 103 6.47 -5.36 -12.36
N ARG A 104 5.88 -6.39 -11.75
CA ARG A 104 4.49 -6.37 -11.27
C ARG A 104 4.26 -5.28 -10.23
N ALA A 105 5.24 -5.05 -9.34
CA ALA A 105 5.19 -3.95 -8.38
C ALA A 105 5.21 -2.57 -9.07
N ALA A 106 6.06 -2.37 -10.07
CA ALA A 106 6.12 -1.13 -10.85
C ALA A 106 4.80 -0.88 -11.61
N GLU A 107 4.22 -1.91 -12.22
CA GLU A 107 2.91 -1.81 -12.87
C GLU A 107 1.80 -1.43 -11.88
N GLU A 108 1.85 -1.94 -10.66
CA GLU A 108 0.90 -1.58 -9.60
C GLU A 108 1.04 -0.11 -9.19
N LEU A 109 2.25 0.44 -9.14
CA LEU A 109 2.45 1.87 -8.92
C LEU A 109 1.83 2.72 -10.03
N ILE A 110 1.95 2.29 -11.28
CA ILE A 110 1.31 2.96 -12.42
C ILE A 110 -0.21 2.92 -12.28
N ARG A 111 -0.79 1.76 -11.93
CA ARG A 111 -2.22 1.64 -11.66
C ARG A 111 -2.65 2.54 -10.50
N THR A 112 -1.83 2.63 -9.44
CA THR A 112 -2.07 3.51 -8.31
C THR A 112 -2.14 4.98 -8.73
N ALA A 113 -1.26 5.43 -9.61
CA ALA A 113 -1.30 6.79 -10.15
C ALA A 113 -2.59 7.05 -10.96
N HIS A 114 -3.03 6.08 -11.75
CA HIS A 114 -4.30 6.17 -12.48
C HIS A 114 -5.51 6.20 -11.53
N ALA A 115 -5.49 5.39 -10.47
CA ALA A 115 -6.53 5.38 -9.44
C ALA A 115 -6.59 6.72 -8.69
N ALA A 116 -5.44 7.29 -8.32
CA ALA A 116 -5.34 8.60 -7.71
C ALA A 116 -6.04 9.66 -8.56
N LYS A 117 -5.72 9.70 -9.85
CA LYS A 117 -6.35 10.61 -10.80
C LYS A 117 -7.88 10.41 -10.88
N ALA A 118 -8.35 9.17 -10.93
CA ALA A 118 -9.78 8.85 -10.99
C ALA A 118 -10.52 9.25 -9.71
N LEU A 119 -9.87 9.10 -8.56
CA LEU A 119 -10.38 9.49 -7.25
C LEU A 119 -10.29 11.01 -7.01
N GLY A 120 -9.51 11.74 -7.80
CA GLY A 120 -9.27 13.18 -7.62
C GLY A 120 -8.28 13.47 -6.49
N VAL A 121 -7.31 12.57 -6.29
CA VAL A 121 -6.26 12.66 -5.28
C VAL A 121 -4.94 13.01 -5.96
N ASP A 122 -4.23 14.01 -5.46
CA ASP A 122 -2.99 14.51 -6.05
C ASP A 122 -1.72 13.88 -5.43
N THR A 123 -1.89 13.08 -4.37
CA THR A 123 -0.77 12.54 -3.60
C THR A 123 -0.85 11.02 -3.47
N VAL A 124 0.22 10.35 -3.88
CA VAL A 124 0.45 8.93 -3.61
C VAL A 124 1.64 8.82 -2.68
N VAL A 125 1.46 8.13 -1.55
CA VAL A 125 2.51 7.87 -0.56
C VAL A 125 2.99 6.43 -0.71
N GLY A 126 4.29 6.21 -0.65
CA GLY A 126 4.83 4.86 -0.76
C GLY A 126 6.33 4.78 -0.57
N PHE A 127 6.82 3.55 -0.52
CA PHE A 127 8.24 3.27 -0.64
C PHE A 127 8.58 2.94 -2.09
N THR A 128 9.82 3.13 -2.46
CA THR A 128 10.35 2.69 -3.75
C THR A 128 11.32 1.53 -3.60
N GLY A 129 11.67 1.22 -2.36
CA GLY A 129 12.73 0.27 -2.05
C GLY A 129 14.14 0.83 -2.35
N SER A 130 15.13 -0.04 -2.20
CA SER A 130 16.52 0.28 -2.52
C SER A 130 17.32 -0.99 -2.74
N SER A 131 18.14 -1.01 -3.77
CA SER A 131 19.02 -2.16 -4.08
C SER A 131 20.07 -2.46 -2.99
N ILE A 132 20.26 -1.55 -2.03
CA ILE A 132 21.22 -1.68 -0.92
C ILE A 132 20.58 -1.87 0.45
N TRP A 133 19.25 -1.94 0.55
CA TRP A 133 18.53 -2.11 1.82
C TRP A 133 19.00 -3.32 2.63
N HIS A 134 19.25 -4.42 1.96
CA HIS A 134 19.69 -5.66 2.59
C HIS A 134 21.05 -5.56 3.30
N TYR A 135 21.84 -4.54 3.01
CA TYR A 135 23.10 -4.26 3.71
C TYR A 135 22.90 -3.39 4.96
N LEU A 136 21.89 -2.55 4.97
CA LEU A 136 21.73 -1.51 5.98
C LEU A 136 20.61 -1.81 6.98
N TYR A 137 19.62 -2.61 6.58
CA TYR A 137 18.39 -2.79 7.34
C TYR A 137 17.83 -4.21 7.19
N SER A 138 17.27 -4.73 8.28
CA SER A 138 16.69 -6.09 8.32
C SER A 138 15.22 -6.14 7.87
N PHE A 139 14.76 -5.19 7.09
CA PHE A 139 13.42 -5.20 6.51
C PHE A 139 13.50 -5.59 5.02
N PRO A 140 12.62 -6.45 4.51
CA PRO A 140 11.58 -7.19 5.24
C PRO A 140 12.16 -8.09 6.35
N PRO A 141 11.42 -8.34 7.45
CA PRO A 141 11.96 -9.07 8.59
C PRO A 141 12.32 -10.52 8.21
N VAL A 142 13.48 -10.97 8.66
CA VAL A 142 13.88 -12.37 8.53
C VAL A 142 13.40 -13.18 9.74
N THR A 143 12.85 -14.35 9.49
CA THR A 143 12.40 -15.27 10.54
C THR A 143 13.55 -16.02 11.19
N ASP A 144 14.73 -16.09 10.55
CA ASP A 144 15.92 -16.75 11.09
C ASP A 144 17.18 -15.90 10.95
N ARG A 145 17.69 -15.41 12.10
CA ARG A 145 18.96 -14.68 12.16
C ARG A 145 20.19 -15.52 11.80
N LYS A 146 20.07 -16.85 11.75
CA LYS A 146 21.19 -17.74 11.40
C LYS A 146 21.47 -17.77 9.91
N SER A 147 20.45 -17.61 9.06
CA SER A 147 20.61 -17.61 7.61
C SER A 147 21.33 -16.38 7.07
N THR A 148 21.26 -15.26 7.77
CA THR A 148 21.92 -14.00 7.35
C THR A 148 23.45 -14.03 7.53
N ARG A 149 23.99 -14.91 8.38
CA ARG A 149 25.45 -15.01 8.61
C ARG A 149 26.18 -15.93 7.62
N LEU A 150 25.47 -16.80 6.92
CA LEU A 150 26.07 -17.79 6.01
C LEU A 150 26.30 -17.27 4.58
N ASN A 151 25.72 -16.13 4.21
CA ASN A 151 25.89 -15.54 2.88
C ASN A 151 26.92 -14.40 2.83
N SER A 152 27.73 -14.22 3.87
CA SER A 152 28.80 -13.21 3.94
C SER A 152 30.21 -13.81 3.96
N SER A 153 30.39 -15.01 3.41
CA SER A 153 31.72 -15.63 3.21
C SER A 153 32.02 -15.82 1.73
#